data_e2f6b81c38172dcddbdd086cd5fcc191
#
_entry.id   e2f6b81c38172dcddbdd086cd5fcc191
#
_cell.length_a   1.000
_cell.length_b   1.000
_cell.length_c   1.000
_cell.angle_alpha   90.00
_cell.angle_beta   90.00
_cell.angle_gamma   90.00
#
_symmetry.space_group_name_H-M   'P 1'
#
loop_
_entity.id
_entity.type
_entity.pdbx_description
1 polymer ?
#
loop_
_entity_poly.entity_id
_entity_poly.type
_entity_poly.pdbx_seq_one_letter_code
_entity_poly.pdbx_strand_id
1 'polypeptide(L)'
;MEQASPRLNRWIIVIGAVMIQLALGAIYAWSVFTARLTDANGAYAFSASETAWVFSAGLSTFAIVMVFAGRILPRVGPRMLSLGGGVLLGAGYILGGLFGESFWVQLLCIGIVAGAGIGLAYVVPISVCVKWFPDKKGAITGLAVAGFGFGATIWVKLAGSWFGGLLNITNVFGLPGVQSVFVIYGVALACLVVLGSFVMVNPPDGYVPAGWTPPTSDKGDHEGAVEFRARDMLRTRQFYMLWSVFMFASIAGLMVIYCIKLFGIDALEHRGVADAGAITGTAMAWYAIFNGLGRIAWGGISDRLGRRQTIILMSALQGVTMLMTYHVFISFGMVYGFIFAAALIGFNYGGAFALFPAITADYFGNKSVGSNYGWMFTAYGVAGLAGPLLAGYFKDAAQGAAQPSVWMTPFIIAGVACLLGALVMTFATRPRGIDRAA
;
A
#
# COMPACT_ATOMS: atom_id res chain seq x y z
N MET A 1 -19.33 24.51 32.56
CA MET A 1 -18.20 24.80 31.67
C MET A 1 -18.67 24.48 30.26
N GLU A 2 -18.98 25.51 29.48
CA GLU A 2 -19.38 25.39 28.10
C GLU A 2 -18.18 24.87 27.29
N GLN A 3 -18.28 23.65 26.79
CA GLN A 3 -17.23 23.08 25.94
C GLN A 3 -17.19 23.91 24.66
N ALA A 4 -16.13 24.69 24.48
CA ALA A 4 -15.90 25.42 23.25
C ALA A 4 -15.99 24.43 22.08
N SER A 5 -17.03 24.58 21.26
CA SER A 5 -17.22 23.77 20.06
C SER A 5 -15.96 23.90 19.20
N PRO A 6 -15.41 22.79 18.68
CA PRO A 6 -14.23 22.87 17.83
C PRO A 6 -14.55 23.75 16.63
N ARG A 7 -13.74 24.79 16.41
CA ARG A 7 -13.92 25.73 15.27
C ARG A 7 -13.82 25.04 13.90
N LEU A 8 -13.30 23.80 13.85
CA LEU A 8 -13.13 23.05 12.62
C LEU A 8 -14.10 21.86 12.56
N ASN A 9 -14.84 21.74 11.47
CA ASN A 9 -15.67 20.56 11.24
C ASN A 9 -14.77 19.32 11.03
N ARG A 10 -14.97 18.27 11.85
CA ARG A 10 -14.16 17.05 11.81
C ARG A 10 -14.16 16.35 10.45
N TRP A 11 -15.19 16.53 9.62
CA TRP A 11 -15.26 15.95 8.28
C TRP A 11 -14.25 16.57 7.29
N ILE A 12 -13.84 17.82 7.52
CA ILE A 12 -12.78 18.46 6.74
C ILE A 12 -11.46 17.74 6.93
N ILE A 13 -11.21 17.20 8.13
CA ILE A 13 -10.04 16.36 8.40
C ILE A 13 -10.06 15.10 7.52
N VAL A 14 -11.23 14.46 7.37
CA VAL A 14 -11.39 13.28 6.52
C VAL A 14 -11.11 13.61 5.05
N ILE A 15 -11.62 14.75 4.57
CA ILE A 15 -11.36 15.20 3.19
C ILE A 15 -9.83 15.37 2.98
N GLY A 16 -9.15 16.08 3.86
CA GLY A 16 -7.70 16.24 3.78
C GLY A 16 -6.94 14.91 3.87
N ALA A 17 -7.40 14.00 4.73
CA ALA A 17 -6.84 12.65 4.85
C ALA A 17 -6.97 11.87 3.53
N VAL A 18 -8.13 11.89 2.91
CA VAL A 18 -8.38 11.25 1.61
C VAL A 18 -7.53 11.88 0.51
N MET A 19 -7.42 13.22 0.45
CA MET A 19 -6.55 13.90 -0.53
C MET A 19 -5.09 13.44 -0.41
N ILE A 20 -4.54 13.39 0.80
CA ILE A 20 -3.19 12.90 1.04
C ILE A 20 -3.06 11.45 0.56
N GLN A 21 -3.95 10.58 0.98
CA GLN A 21 -3.88 9.15 0.65
C GLN A 21 -4.08 8.87 -0.85
N LEU A 22 -4.95 9.64 -1.53
CA LEU A 22 -5.09 9.57 -3.00
C LEU A 22 -3.77 9.87 -3.70
N ALA A 23 -3.06 10.90 -3.25
CA ALA A 23 -1.74 11.23 -3.80
C ALA A 23 -0.72 10.12 -3.55
N LEU A 24 -0.62 9.62 -2.30
CA LEU A 24 0.35 8.59 -1.94
C LEU A 24 0.12 7.27 -2.70
N GLY A 25 -1.13 7.00 -3.11
CA GLY A 25 -1.51 5.83 -3.91
C GLY A 25 -0.89 5.79 -5.30
N ALA A 26 -0.31 6.88 -5.78
CA ALA A 26 0.35 6.96 -7.10
C ALA A 26 1.48 5.94 -7.27
N ILE A 27 2.14 5.52 -6.18
CA ILE A 27 3.19 4.50 -6.24
C ILE A 27 2.68 3.16 -6.82
N TYR A 28 1.40 2.82 -6.64
CA TYR A 28 0.81 1.60 -7.19
C TYR A 28 0.49 1.69 -8.68
N ALA A 29 0.62 2.86 -9.29
CA ALA A 29 0.56 3.00 -10.75
C ALA A 29 1.88 2.60 -11.45
N TRP A 30 2.90 2.15 -10.71
CA TRP A 30 4.24 1.86 -11.24
C TRP A 30 4.24 0.93 -12.45
N SER A 31 3.38 -0.10 -12.49
CA SER A 31 3.33 -1.06 -13.62
C SER A 31 3.02 -0.40 -14.96
N VAL A 32 2.31 0.74 -14.99
CA VAL A 32 2.03 1.48 -16.22
C VAL A 32 3.31 2.11 -16.77
N PHE A 33 4.16 2.61 -15.86
CA PHE A 33 5.47 3.18 -16.21
C PHE A 33 6.48 2.09 -16.56
N THR A 34 6.50 0.98 -15.80
CA THR A 34 7.38 -0.17 -16.05
C THR A 34 7.30 -0.61 -17.51
N ALA A 35 6.09 -0.77 -18.07
CA ALA A 35 5.91 -1.21 -19.45
C ALA A 35 6.52 -0.25 -20.48
N ARG A 36 6.63 1.05 -20.16
CA ARG A 36 7.27 2.05 -21.02
C ARG A 36 8.78 2.15 -20.79
N LEU A 37 9.22 1.95 -19.56
CA LEU A 37 10.63 1.98 -19.18
C LEU A 37 11.39 0.75 -19.70
N THR A 38 10.71 -0.40 -19.83
CA THR A 38 11.29 -1.66 -20.33
C THR A 38 11.13 -1.87 -21.84
N ASP A 39 10.51 -0.93 -22.56
CA ASP A 39 10.39 -1.01 -24.01
C ASP A 39 11.78 -0.91 -24.66
N ALA A 40 12.20 -1.98 -25.33
CA ALA A 40 13.51 -2.06 -25.97
C ALA A 40 13.73 -1.03 -27.07
N ASN A 41 12.63 -0.55 -27.71
CA ASN A 41 12.64 0.49 -28.72
C ASN A 41 12.39 1.90 -28.12
N GLY A 42 12.20 1.96 -26.79
CA GLY A 42 11.93 3.18 -26.06
C GLY A 42 13.21 3.96 -25.70
N ALA A 43 13.04 5.15 -25.12
CA ALA A 43 14.15 6.03 -24.75
C ALA A 43 15.00 5.49 -23.58
N TYR A 44 14.50 4.52 -22.81
CA TYR A 44 15.14 4.06 -21.56
C TYR A 44 15.77 2.66 -21.69
N ALA A 45 15.04 1.73 -22.27
CA ALA A 45 15.44 0.32 -22.43
C ALA A 45 15.97 -0.31 -21.13
N PHE A 46 15.34 0.01 -19.97
CA PHE A 46 15.70 -0.57 -18.68
C PHE A 46 15.35 -2.07 -18.66
N SER A 47 16.13 -2.85 -17.92
CA SER A 47 15.74 -4.21 -17.61
C SER A 47 14.52 -4.23 -16.66
N ALA A 48 13.78 -5.34 -16.65
CA ALA A 48 12.67 -5.51 -15.71
C ALA A 48 13.15 -5.45 -14.26
N SER A 49 14.35 -5.98 -13.97
CA SER A 49 14.97 -5.90 -12.66
C SER A 49 15.31 -4.46 -12.24
N GLU A 50 15.80 -3.62 -13.14
CA GLU A 50 16.06 -2.21 -12.82
C GLU A 50 14.79 -1.48 -12.43
N THR A 51 13.70 -1.64 -13.19
CA THR A 51 12.41 -1.02 -12.83
C THR A 51 11.83 -1.61 -11.53
N ALA A 52 12.06 -2.91 -11.27
CA ALA A 52 11.71 -3.53 -9.99
C ALA A 52 12.48 -2.93 -8.82
N TRP A 53 13.78 -2.66 -8.99
CA TRP A 53 14.59 -2.01 -7.96
C TRP A 53 14.09 -0.60 -7.61
N VAL A 54 13.73 0.21 -8.59
CA VAL A 54 13.17 1.56 -8.33
C VAL A 54 11.90 1.46 -7.49
N PHE A 55 10.97 0.59 -7.87
CA PHE A 55 9.72 0.39 -7.15
C PHE A 55 9.96 -0.19 -5.74
N SER A 56 10.81 -1.21 -5.64
CA SER A 56 11.14 -1.86 -4.37
C SER A 56 11.84 -0.92 -3.40
N ALA A 57 12.75 -0.08 -3.89
CA ALA A 57 13.39 0.95 -3.08
C ALA A 57 12.36 1.94 -2.55
N GLY A 58 11.37 2.33 -3.38
CA GLY A 58 10.28 3.22 -2.96
C GLY A 58 9.46 2.63 -1.82
N LEU A 59 9.05 1.37 -1.92
CA LEU A 59 8.29 0.67 -0.88
C LEU A 59 9.10 0.46 0.40
N SER A 60 10.37 0.10 0.27
CA SER A 60 11.25 -0.13 1.43
C SER A 60 11.58 1.16 2.16
N THR A 61 11.91 2.21 1.42
CA THR A 61 12.14 3.54 1.99
C THR A 61 10.89 4.07 2.68
N PHE A 62 9.72 3.91 2.05
CA PHE A 62 8.43 4.22 2.68
C PHE A 62 8.29 3.52 4.03
N ALA A 63 8.49 2.19 4.08
CA ALA A 63 8.32 1.43 5.32
C ALA A 63 9.32 1.83 6.41
N ILE A 64 10.58 2.06 6.04
CA ILE A 64 11.64 2.48 6.97
C ILE A 64 11.33 3.89 7.52
N VAL A 65 11.04 4.83 6.64
CA VAL A 65 10.76 6.22 7.04
C VAL A 65 9.49 6.32 7.87
N MET A 66 8.48 5.47 7.63
CA MET A 66 7.26 5.41 8.45
C MET A 66 7.55 5.07 9.93
N VAL A 67 8.54 4.22 10.22
CA VAL A 67 8.96 3.93 11.61
C VAL A 67 9.45 5.19 12.31
N PHE A 68 10.25 6.00 11.61
CA PHE A 68 10.76 7.27 12.15
C PHE A 68 9.66 8.33 12.21
N ALA A 69 8.83 8.44 11.17
CA ALA A 69 7.70 9.38 11.10
C ALA A 69 6.77 9.23 12.31
N GLY A 70 6.40 7.99 12.67
CA GLY A 70 5.58 7.72 13.85
C GLY A 70 6.21 8.17 15.17
N ARG A 71 7.54 8.18 15.28
CA ARG A 71 8.27 8.64 16.46
C ARG A 71 8.38 10.16 16.55
N ILE A 72 8.55 10.83 15.41
CA ILE A 72 8.74 12.29 15.37
C ILE A 72 7.41 13.04 15.28
N LEU A 73 6.32 12.41 14.86
CA LEU A 73 4.99 12.99 14.73
C LEU A 73 4.52 13.77 15.98
N PRO A 74 4.69 13.26 17.22
CA PRO A 74 4.30 14.01 18.41
C PRO A 74 5.09 15.31 18.64
N ARG A 75 6.33 15.39 18.12
CA ARG A 75 7.23 16.55 18.30
C ARG A 75 7.06 17.57 17.19
N VAL A 76 6.99 17.14 15.96
CA VAL A 76 6.92 17.99 14.75
C VAL A 76 5.48 18.44 14.45
N GLY A 77 4.51 17.63 14.88
CA GLY A 77 3.10 17.85 14.60
C GLY A 77 2.66 17.31 13.21
N PRO A 78 1.36 17.02 13.08
CA PRO A 78 0.84 16.34 11.90
C PRO A 78 0.93 17.18 10.62
N ARG A 79 0.66 18.49 10.71
CA ARG A 79 0.71 19.39 9.55
C ARG A 79 2.10 19.47 8.93
N MET A 80 3.11 19.76 9.74
CA MET A 80 4.48 19.94 9.24
C MET A 80 5.06 18.63 8.70
N LEU A 81 4.74 17.50 9.35
CA LEU A 81 5.22 16.20 8.91
C LEU A 81 4.62 15.81 7.56
N SER A 82 3.31 16.02 7.36
CA SER A 82 2.67 15.73 6.06
C SER A 82 3.09 16.72 4.97
N LEU A 83 3.26 18.01 5.29
CA LEU A 83 3.85 19.00 4.35
C LEU A 83 5.22 18.57 3.84
N GLY A 84 6.13 18.24 4.76
CA GLY A 84 7.47 17.74 4.40
C GLY A 84 7.40 16.49 3.54
N GLY A 85 6.49 15.57 3.86
CA GLY A 85 6.23 14.38 3.04
C GLY A 85 5.75 14.72 1.63
N GLY A 86 4.82 15.67 1.49
CA GLY A 86 4.32 16.13 0.19
C GLY A 86 5.37 16.80 -0.68
N VAL A 87 6.21 17.65 -0.07
CA VAL A 87 7.33 18.30 -0.77
C VAL A 87 8.33 17.27 -1.27
N LEU A 88 8.73 16.31 -0.43
CA LEU A 88 9.67 15.25 -0.83
C LEU A 88 9.07 14.34 -1.92
N LEU A 89 7.80 13.97 -1.80
CA LEU A 89 7.12 13.17 -2.82
C LEU A 89 7.13 13.89 -4.16
N GLY A 90 6.69 15.15 -4.18
CA GLY A 90 6.66 15.97 -5.40
C GLY A 90 8.04 16.18 -5.99
N ALA A 91 9.03 16.54 -5.15
CA ALA A 91 10.41 16.74 -5.57
C ALA A 91 10.99 15.46 -6.20
N GLY A 92 10.78 14.29 -5.58
CA GLY A 92 11.24 13.01 -6.13
C GLY A 92 10.69 12.75 -7.53
N TYR A 93 9.40 12.93 -7.74
CA TYR A 93 8.78 12.77 -9.06
C TYR A 93 9.24 13.83 -10.06
N ILE A 94 9.31 15.12 -9.68
CA ILE A 94 9.76 16.20 -10.56
C ILE A 94 11.23 15.97 -10.98
N LEU A 95 12.12 15.70 -10.04
CA LEU A 95 13.53 15.45 -10.33
C LEU A 95 13.72 14.17 -11.15
N GLY A 96 12.96 13.10 -10.84
CA GLY A 96 12.94 11.88 -11.63
C GLY A 96 12.41 12.08 -13.05
N GLY A 97 11.50 13.04 -13.25
CA GLY A 97 11.04 13.45 -14.57
C GLY A 97 12.08 14.30 -15.33
N LEU A 98 12.69 15.28 -14.67
CA LEU A 98 13.63 16.20 -15.32
C LEU A 98 14.97 15.54 -15.67
N PHE A 99 15.49 14.66 -14.81
CA PHE A 99 16.82 14.09 -14.92
C PHE A 99 16.85 12.56 -15.04
N GLY A 100 15.67 11.92 -15.17
CA GLY A 100 15.49 10.49 -14.99
C GLY A 100 15.85 9.62 -16.21
N GLU A 101 16.77 10.00 -17.05
CA GLU A 101 17.23 9.18 -18.18
C GLU A 101 18.02 7.94 -17.72
N SER A 102 18.65 8.01 -16.54
CA SER A 102 19.42 6.88 -15.99
C SER A 102 18.68 6.16 -14.87
N PHE A 103 18.93 4.86 -14.75
CA PHE A 103 18.43 4.00 -13.67
C PHE A 103 18.76 4.58 -12.28
N TRP A 104 20.01 5.04 -12.07
CA TRP A 104 20.45 5.54 -10.76
C TRP A 104 19.71 6.81 -10.34
N VAL A 105 19.39 7.69 -11.29
CA VAL A 105 18.58 8.89 -10.99
C VAL A 105 17.15 8.49 -10.66
N GLN A 106 16.54 7.55 -11.39
CA GLN A 106 15.20 7.05 -11.07
C GLN A 106 15.18 6.36 -9.70
N LEU A 107 16.19 5.55 -9.39
CA LEU A 107 16.31 4.88 -8.10
C LEU A 107 16.39 5.89 -6.95
N LEU A 108 17.23 6.93 -7.09
CA LEU A 108 17.37 7.97 -6.08
C LEU A 108 16.10 8.81 -5.95
N CYS A 109 15.60 9.34 -7.07
CA CYS A 109 14.50 10.31 -7.04
C CYS A 109 13.15 9.66 -6.70
N ILE A 110 12.77 8.61 -7.44
CA ILE A 110 11.49 7.93 -7.24
C ILE A 110 11.60 6.92 -6.08
N GLY A 111 12.66 6.10 -6.07
CA GLY A 111 12.83 5.07 -5.04
C GLY A 111 13.08 5.68 -3.66
N ILE A 112 14.07 6.54 -3.50
CA ILE A 112 14.47 7.01 -2.18
C ILE A 112 13.70 8.28 -1.80
N VAL A 113 13.78 9.36 -2.59
CA VAL A 113 13.21 10.66 -2.21
C VAL A 113 11.69 10.64 -2.16
N ALA A 114 11.03 10.15 -3.22
CA ALA A 114 9.57 10.07 -3.22
C ALA A 114 9.08 9.00 -2.22
N GLY A 115 9.76 7.85 -2.10
CA GLY A 115 9.47 6.84 -1.08
C GLY A 115 9.54 7.38 0.35
N ALA A 116 10.53 8.22 0.66
CA ALA A 116 10.64 8.91 1.95
C ALA A 116 9.47 9.89 2.15
N GLY A 117 9.08 10.62 1.11
CA GLY A 117 7.92 11.50 1.14
C GLY A 117 6.63 10.77 1.50
N ILE A 118 6.40 9.59 0.90
CA ILE A 118 5.27 8.72 1.23
C ILE A 118 5.34 8.30 2.70
N GLY A 119 6.51 7.87 3.19
CA GLY A 119 6.70 7.40 4.56
C GLY A 119 6.39 8.47 5.62
N LEU A 120 6.77 9.72 5.36
CA LEU A 120 6.46 10.84 6.26
C LEU A 120 4.97 11.19 6.29
N ALA A 121 4.31 11.18 5.12
CA ALA A 121 2.93 11.62 5.00
C ALA A 121 1.91 10.54 5.40
N TYR A 122 2.19 9.25 5.21
CA TYR A 122 1.22 8.16 5.33
C TYR A 122 0.62 7.99 6.73
N VAL A 123 1.44 8.11 7.76
CA VAL A 123 1.01 7.91 9.16
C VAL A 123 0.10 9.02 9.67
N VAL A 124 0.18 10.22 9.08
CA VAL A 124 -0.50 11.42 9.56
C VAL A 124 -2.02 11.33 9.44
N PRO A 125 -2.62 11.05 8.27
CA PRO A 125 -4.06 10.89 8.12
C PRO A 125 -4.65 9.87 9.10
N ILE A 126 -4.00 8.72 9.26
CA ILE A 126 -4.44 7.65 10.15
C ILE A 126 -4.47 8.13 11.59
N SER A 127 -3.36 8.71 12.06
CA SER A 127 -3.21 9.18 13.44
C SER A 127 -4.18 10.30 13.79
N VAL A 128 -4.39 11.24 12.89
CA VAL A 128 -5.27 12.40 13.11
C VAL A 128 -6.74 11.99 13.08
N CYS A 129 -7.14 11.19 12.08
CA CYS A 129 -8.52 10.74 11.94
C CYS A 129 -9.00 9.93 13.16
N VAL A 130 -8.18 9.03 13.68
CA VAL A 130 -8.53 8.24 14.88
C VAL A 130 -8.79 9.13 16.11
N LYS A 131 -8.07 10.23 16.25
CA LYS A 131 -8.26 11.18 17.35
C LYS A 131 -9.53 12.02 17.21
N TRP A 132 -9.90 12.41 15.99
CA TRP A 132 -11.12 13.17 15.72
C TRP A 132 -12.39 12.32 15.72
N PHE A 133 -12.27 11.01 15.49
CA PHE A 133 -13.39 10.08 15.38
C PHE A 133 -13.24 8.88 16.34
N PRO A 134 -13.14 9.10 17.65
CA PRO A 134 -13.09 8.01 18.61
C PRO A 134 -14.38 7.16 18.59
N ASP A 135 -15.48 7.75 18.13
CA ASP A 135 -16.80 7.13 17.93
C ASP A 135 -16.87 6.19 16.71
N LYS A 136 -16.00 6.37 15.70
CA LYS A 136 -16.04 5.67 14.41
C LYS A 136 -14.66 5.28 13.91
N LYS A 137 -13.75 4.89 14.81
CA LYS A 137 -12.33 4.63 14.51
C LYS A 137 -12.11 3.73 13.29
N GLY A 138 -12.76 2.55 13.27
CA GLY A 138 -12.60 1.57 12.20
C GLY A 138 -13.07 2.07 10.83
N ALA A 139 -14.28 2.61 10.77
CA ALA A 139 -14.87 3.12 9.53
C ALA A 139 -14.06 4.29 8.94
N ILE A 140 -13.63 5.22 9.79
CA ILE A 140 -12.90 6.41 9.34
C ILE A 140 -11.46 6.07 8.95
N THR A 141 -10.79 5.19 9.69
CA THR A 141 -9.47 4.69 9.31
C THR A 141 -9.55 3.94 7.99
N GLY A 142 -10.54 3.06 7.84
CA GLY A 142 -10.78 2.34 6.58
C GLY A 142 -11.01 3.29 5.40
N LEU A 143 -11.85 4.33 5.57
CA LEU A 143 -12.13 5.34 4.56
C LEU A 143 -10.86 6.14 4.19
N ALA A 144 -10.12 6.61 5.19
CA ALA A 144 -8.88 7.33 4.96
C ALA A 144 -7.88 6.48 4.16
N VAL A 145 -7.63 5.24 4.60
CA VAL A 145 -6.65 4.36 3.96
C VAL A 145 -7.16 3.83 2.61
N ALA A 146 -8.48 3.70 2.38
CA ALA A 146 -9.05 3.33 1.09
C ALA A 146 -8.69 4.34 -0.01
N GLY A 147 -8.51 5.62 0.35
CA GLY A 147 -8.00 6.67 -0.55
C GLY A 147 -6.72 6.26 -1.28
N PHE A 148 -5.81 5.55 -0.61
CA PHE A 148 -4.57 5.05 -1.22
C PHE A 148 -4.84 4.05 -2.37
N GLY A 149 -5.79 3.14 -2.20
CA GLY A 149 -6.20 2.19 -3.25
C GLY A 149 -6.91 2.88 -4.42
N PHE A 150 -7.89 3.73 -4.12
CA PHE A 150 -8.62 4.48 -5.15
C PHE A 150 -7.73 5.48 -5.90
N GLY A 151 -6.75 6.08 -5.22
CA GLY A 151 -5.74 6.93 -5.82
C GLY A 151 -4.97 6.22 -6.93
N ALA A 152 -4.54 4.99 -6.68
CA ALA A 152 -3.88 4.18 -7.70
C ALA A 152 -4.70 4.05 -8.99
N THR A 153 -6.02 3.85 -8.88
CA THR A 153 -6.92 3.78 -10.04
C THR A 153 -6.88 5.07 -10.85
N ILE A 154 -6.98 6.23 -10.18
CA ILE A 154 -6.95 7.54 -10.84
C ILE A 154 -5.63 7.71 -11.59
N TRP A 155 -4.50 7.47 -10.95
CA TRP A 155 -3.17 7.67 -11.53
C TRP A 155 -2.88 6.69 -12.67
N VAL A 156 -3.29 5.41 -12.54
CA VAL A 156 -3.20 4.41 -13.62
C VAL A 156 -3.99 4.86 -14.86
N LYS A 157 -5.23 5.31 -14.67
CA LYS A 157 -6.11 5.71 -15.76
C LYS A 157 -5.68 7.02 -16.41
N LEU A 158 -5.22 7.98 -15.63
CA LEU A 158 -4.66 9.23 -16.17
C LEU A 158 -3.41 8.97 -17.01
N ALA A 159 -2.49 8.13 -16.53
CA ALA A 159 -1.30 7.79 -17.28
C ALA A 159 -1.61 7.04 -18.58
N GLY A 160 -2.50 6.04 -18.51
CA GLY A 160 -2.66 5.04 -19.57
C GLY A 160 -3.81 5.25 -20.55
N SER A 161 -4.94 5.87 -20.14
CA SER A 161 -6.16 5.85 -20.98
C SER A 161 -7.06 7.08 -20.92
N TRP A 162 -7.25 7.71 -19.76
CA TRP A 162 -8.11 8.89 -19.69
C TRP A 162 -7.50 10.07 -20.46
N PHE A 163 -8.33 10.82 -21.15
CA PHE A 163 -7.91 11.96 -21.99
C PHE A 163 -6.85 11.60 -23.03
N GLY A 164 -6.90 10.36 -23.58
CA GLY A 164 -5.91 9.84 -24.52
C GLY A 164 -4.68 9.21 -23.85
N GLY A 165 -4.58 9.26 -22.52
CA GLY A 165 -3.46 8.78 -21.73
C GLY A 165 -2.28 9.76 -21.75
N LEU A 166 -1.92 10.28 -20.59
CA LEU A 166 -0.84 11.27 -20.49
C LEU A 166 0.50 10.76 -21.05
N LEU A 167 0.77 9.45 -20.97
CA LEU A 167 1.97 8.83 -21.53
C LEU A 167 2.05 8.92 -23.07
N ASN A 168 0.93 9.13 -23.74
CA ASN A 168 0.85 9.15 -25.21
C ASN A 168 0.87 10.57 -25.77
N ILE A 169 0.37 11.54 -25.01
CA ILE A 169 0.12 12.90 -25.52
C ILE A 169 0.97 13.99 -24.91
N THR A 170 1.60 13.73 -23.76
CA THR A 170 2.31 14.76 -23.00
C THR A 170 3.75 14.93 -23.48
N ASN A 171 4.11 16.17 -23.71
CA ASN A 171 5.50 16.58 -23.94
C ASN A 171 5.71 17.90 -23.20
N VAL A 172 6.27 17.82 -21.97
CA VAL A 172 6.58 18.97 -21.11
C VAL A 172 8.07 19.28 -21.23
N PHE A 173 8.41 20.50 -21.61
CA PHE A 173 9.79 20.93 -21.82
C PHE A 173 10.61 20.08 -22.82
N GLY A 174 9.95 19.47 -23.79
CA GLY A 174 10.62 18.58 -24.76
C GLY A 174 10.98 17.21 -24.23
N LEU A 175 10.53 16.86 -23.01
CA LEU A 175 10.84 15.58 -22.36
C LEU A 175 9.98 14.43 -22.93
N PRO A 176 10.50 13.18 -22.97
CA PRO A 176 9.72 12.00 -23.35
C PRO A 176 8.51 11.79 -22.45
N GLY A 177 7.50 11.06 -22.95
CA GLY A 177 6.20 10.88 -22.29
C GLY A 177 6.27 10.46 -20.82
N VAL A 178 7.14 9.50 -20.44
CA VAL A 178 7.28 9.08 -19.03
C VAL A 178 7.82 10.22 -18.16
N GLN A 179 8.85 10.93 -18.62
CA GLN A 179 9.46 12.04 -17.87
C GLN A 179 8.45 13.17 -17.71
N SER A 180 7.75 13.54 -18.78
CA SER A 180 6.67 14.54 -18.73
C SER A 180 5.59 14.18 -17.71
N VAL A 181 5.15 12.92 -17.70
CA VAL A 181 4.14 12.46 -16.73
C VAL A 181 4.67 12.52 -15.30
N PHE A 182 5.94 12.17 -15.07
CA PHE A 182 6.53 12.29 -13.74
C PHE A 182 6.58 13.74 -13.24
N VAL A 183 6.90 14.72 -14.10
CA VAL A 183 6.85 16.14 -13.73
C VAL A 183 5.42 16.56 -13.38
N ILE A 184 4.43 16.21 -14.21
CA ILE A 184 3.02 16.52 -13.95
C ILE A 184 2.55 15.87 -12.65
N TYR A 185 2.87 14.58 -12.46
CA TYR A 185 2.51 13.86 -11.23
C TYR A 185 3.17 14.49 -10.03
N GLY A 186 4.46 14.83 -10.11
CA GLY A 186 5.18 15.45 -8.99
C GLY A 186 4.48 16.73 -8.51
N VAL A 187 4.07 17.60 -9.43
CA VAL A 187 3.32 18.82 -9.11
C VAL A 187 1.95 18.48 -8.51
N ALA A 188 1.18 17.61 -9.17
CA ALA A 188 -0.18 17.25 -8.73
C ALA A 188 -0.17 16.55 -7.36
N LEU A 189 0.76 15.60 -7.14
CA LEU A 189 0.91 14.87 -5.88
C LEU A 189 1.31 15.83 -4.75
N ALA A 190 2.30 16.70 -4.99
CA ALA A 190 2.70 17.71 -4.01
C ALA A 190 1.53 18.62 -3.65
N CYS A 191 0.80 19.14 -4.63
CA CYS A 191 -0.37 20.00 -4.40
C CYS A 191 -1.43 19.29 -3.55
N LEU A 192 -1.79 18.04 -3.87
CA LEU A 192 -2.78 17.30 -3.12
C LEU A 192 -2.36 17.07 -1.66
N VAL A 193 -1.10 16.65 -1.44
CA VAL A 193 -0.59 16.42 -0.08
C VAL A 193 -0.49 17.73 0.69
N VAL A 194 0.06 18.78 0.09
CA VAL A 194 0.19 20.10 0.71
C VAL A 194 -1.18 20.66 1.09
N LEU A 195 -2.15 20.66 0.17
CA LEU A 195 -3.51 21.14 0.46
C LEU A 195 -4.18 20.32 1.57
N GLY A 196 -4.09 18.98 1.50
CA GLY A 196 -4.60 18.11 2.55
C GLY A 196 -3.92 18.33 3.90
N SER A 197 -2.63 18.69 3.90
CA SER A 197 -1.85 18.93 5.12
C SER A 197 -2.33 20.14 5.93
N PHE A 198 -2.88 21.17 5.29
CA PHE A 198 -3.36 22.36 6.00
C PHE A 198 -4.43 22.06 7.03
N VAL A 199 -5.23 21.02 6.82
CA VAL A 199 -6.29 20.59 7.74
C VAL A 199 -5.85 19.47 8.67
N MET A 200 -4.64 18.94 8.54
CA MET A 200 -4.10 17.91 9.44
C MET A 200 -3.69 18.52 10.78
N VAL A 201 -4.65 18.63 11.69
CA VAL A 201 -4.45 19.13 13.06
C VAL A 201 -5.04 18.14 14.08
N ASN A 202 -4.40 18.01 15.23
CA ASN A 202 -4.98 17.24 16.32
C ASN A 202 -6.22 17.95 16.89
N PRO A 203 -7.21 17.20 17.39
CA PRO A 203 -8.29 17.80 18.15
C PRO A 203 -7.76 18.47 19.44
N PRO A 204 -8.52 19.44 20.02
CA PRO A 204 -8.19 20.01 21.33
C PRO A 204 -8.10 18.94 22.42
N ASP A 205 -7.33 19.21 23.47
CA ASP A 205 -7.26 18.31 24.62
C ASP A 205 -8.65 18.15 25.25
N GLY A 206 -9.00 16.90 25.59
CA GLY A 206 -10.31 16.59 26.14
C GLY A 206 -11.46 16.56 25.12
N TYR A 207 -11.16 16.62 23.82
CA TYR A 207 -12.19 16.57 22.78
C TYR A 207 -13.00 15.27 22.83
N VAL A 208 -14.32 15.42 22.91
CA VAL A 208 -15.30 14.33 22.82
C VAL A 208 -16.33 14.71 21.76
N PRO A 209 -16.63 13.84 20.79
CA PRO A 209 -17.67 14.10 19.81
C PRO A 209 -19.05 14.26 20.44
N ALA A 210 -19.86 15.17 19.92
CA ALA A 210 -21.22 15.38 20.39
C ALA A 210 -22.05 14.08 20.31
N GLY A 211 -22.75 13.76 21.39
CA GLY A 211 -23.60 12.57 21.49
C GLY A 211 -22.87 11.25 21.70
N TRP A 212 -21.54 11.27 21.93
CA TRP A 212 -20.75 10.10 22.26
C TRP A 212 -20.18 10.22 23.66
N THR A 213 -20.33 9.18 24.45
CA THR A 213 -19.67 9.05 25.76
C THR A 213 -18.56 8.01 25.64
N PRO A 214 -17.35 8.30 26.14
CA PRO A 214 -16.33 7.27 26.22
C PRO A 214 -16.89 6.04 26.94
N PRO A 215 -16.63 4.82 26.45
CA PRO A 215 -17.03 3.62 27.18
C PRO A 215 -16.47 3.75 28.60
N THR A 216 -17.37 3.78 29.59
CA THR A 216 -16.97 3.63 30.99
C THR A 216 -16.28 2.28 31.07
N SER A 217 -15.08 2.26 31.61
CA SER A 217 -14.37 1.02 31.89
C SER A 217 -15.18 0.27 32.96
N ASP A 218 -16.20 -0.46 32.51
CA ASP A 218 -16.80 -1.49 33.36
C ASP A 218 -15.68 -2.47 33.69
N LYS A 219 -15.46 -2.62 34.98
CA LYS A 219 -14.37 -3.36 35.61
C LYS A 219 -14.38 -4.87 35.34
N GLY A 220 -15.02 -5.35 34.23
CA GLY A 220 -15.25 -6.76 34.00
C GLY A 220 -14.36 -7.44 32.96
N ASP A 221 -13.90 -6.74 31.93
CA ASP A 221 -13.27 -7.42 30.77
C ASP A 221 -11.84 -6.96 30.39
N HIS A 222 -11.20 -6.14 31.21
CA HIS A 222 -9.84 -5.64 30.95
C HIS A 222 -8.82 -5.97 32.06
N GLU A 223 -9.10 -6.93 32.92
CA GLU A 223 -8.02 -7.55 33.69
C GLU A 223 -7.10 -8.31 32.74
N GLY A 224 -6.03 -7.63 32.31
CA GLY A 224 -4.98 -8.24 31.49
C GLY A 224 -4.75 -7.67 30.10
N ALA A 225 -5.28 -6.52 29.73
CA ALA A 225 -4.85 -5.84 28.49
C ALA A 225 -3.37 -5.46 28.62
N VAL A 226 -2.51 -6.35 28.16
CA VAL A 226 -1.07 -6.19 28.25
C VAL A 226 -0.66 -5.11 27.26
N GLU A 227 -0.11 -4.00 27.78
CA GLU A 227 0.41 -2.90 26.97
C GLU A 227 1.91 -3.11 26.73
N PHE A 228 2.24 -3.49 25.50
CA PHE A 228 3.62 -3.64 25.07
C PHE A 228 4.15 -2.34 24.48
N ARG A 229 5.36 -1.95 24.88
CA ARG A 229 6.16 -1.00 24.11
C ARG A 229 6.80 -1.74 22.93
N ALA A 230 7.20 -1.02 21.88
CA ALA A 230 7.81 -1.63 20.69
C ALA A 230 8.99 -2.54 21.02
N ARG A 231 9.85 -2.14 22.00
CA ARG A 231 10.98 -2.97 22.45
C ARG A 231 10.54 -4.31 23.04
N ASP A 232 9.44 -4.32 23.79
CA ASP A 232 8.92 -5.52 24.44
C ASP A 232 8.21 -6.41 23.42
N MET A 233 7.43 -5.81 22.51
CA MET A 233 6.80 -6.49 21.38
C MET A 233 7.83 -7.24 20.51
N LEU A 234 8.95 -6.59 20.15
CA LEU A 234 10.02 -7.17 19.34
C LEU A 234 10.71 -8.39 20.00
N ARG A 235 10.51 -8.63 21.28
CA ARG A 235 10.99 -9.80 22.01
C ARG A 235 10.00 -10.97 22.00
N THR A 236 8.79 -10.79 21.48
CA THR A 236 7.74 -11.80 21.48
C THR A 236 7.78 -12.65 20.20
N ARG A 237 7.54 -13.95 20.33
CA ARG A 237 7.35 -14.85 19.18
C ARG A 237 6.17 -14.41 18.32
N GLN A 238 5.12 -13.88 18.93
CA GLN A 238 3.92 -13.44 18.27
C GLN A 238 4.17 -12.31 17.28
N PHE A 239 5.08 -11.39 17.61
CA PHE A 239 5.48 -10.35 16.67
C PHE A 239 6.04 -10.96 15.37
N TYR A 240 6.99 -11.88 15.46
CA TYR A 240 7.61 -12.50 14.28
C TYR A 240 6.64 -13.36 13.49
N MET A 241 5.69 -14.03 14.16
CA MET A 241 4.62 -14.77 13.47
C MET A 241 3.72 -13.82 12.68
N LEU A 242 3.19 -12.75 13.29
CA LEU A 242 2.36 -11.77 12.61
C LEU A 242 3.13 -11.04 11.52
N TRP A 243 4.37 -10.70 11.76
CA TRP A 243 5.27 -10.05 10.82
C TRP A 243 5.50 -10.92 9.58
N SER A 244 5.78 -12.22 9.76
CA SER A 244 5.94 -13.16 8.65
C SER A 244 4.65 -13.33 7.84
N VAL A 245 3.50 -13.43 8.52
CA VAL A 245 2.20 -13.53 7.83
C VAL A 245 1.91 -12.29 7.01
N PHE A 246 2.21 -11.10 7.57
CA PHE A 246 2.03 -9.83 6.84
C PHE A 246 2.98 -9.74 5.65
N MET A 247 4.23 -10.15 5.82
CA MET A 247 5.22 -10.21 4.73
C MET A 247 4.73 -11.13 3.60
N PHE A 248 4.32 -12.36 3.91
CA PHE A 248 3.86 -13.33 2.91
C PHE A 248 2.61 -12.85 2.16
N ALA A 249 1.61 -12.31 2.88
CA ALA A 249 0.43 -11.74 2.26
C ALA A 249 0.75 -10.54 1.35
N SER A 250 1.77 -9.75 1.73
CA SER A 250 2.18 -8.55 0.99
C SER A 250 3.02 -8.88 -0.24
N ILE A 251 3.84 -9.93 -0.22
CA ILE A 251 4.66 -10.35 -1.39
C ILE A 251 3.78 -10.56 -2.61
N ALA A 252 2.69 -11.31 -2.48
CA ALA A 252 1.78 -11.61 -3.59
C ALA A 252 1.16 -10.34 -4.20
N GLY A 253 0.65 -9.44 -3.34
CA GLY A 253 0.03 -8.19 -3.80
C GLY A 253 1.02 -7.25 -4.48
N LEU A 254 2.19 -7.03 -3.87
CA LEU A 254 3.22 -6.12 -4.40
C LEU A 254 3.88 -6.66 -5.67
N MET A 255 4.07 -7.99 -5.76
CA MET A 255 4.50 -8.64 -6.99
C MET A 255 3.53 -8.35 -8.13
N VAL A 256 2.23 -8.55 -7.90
CA VAL A 256 1.20 -8.32 -8.93
C VAL A 256 1.10 -6.85 -9.30
N ILE A 257 1.16 -5.92 -8.33
CA ILE A 257 1.21 -4.47 -8.64
C ILE A 257 2.34 -4.14 -9.61
N TYR A 258 3.52 -4.73 -9.40
CA TYR A 258 4.67 -4.51 -10.27
C TYR A 258 4.46 -5.13 -11.66
N CYS A 259 4.08 -6.41 -11.72
CA CYS A 259 4.15 -7.19 -12.95
C CYS A 259 2.83 -7.33 -13.72
N ILE A 260 1.69 -6.89 -13.19
CA ILE A 260 0.37 -7.17 -13.79
C ILE A 260 0.27 -6.73 -15.24
N LYS A 261 0.90 -5.61 -15.60
CA LYS A 261 0.90 -5.12 -16.96
C LYS A 261 1.84 -5.92 -17.86
N LEU A 262 3.05 -6.25 -17.38
CA LEU A 262 4.01 -7.08 -18.11
C LEU A 262 3.45 -8.49 -18.33
N PHE A 263 2.99 -9.13 -17.27
CA PHE A 263 2.38 -10.45 -17.32
C PHE A 263 1.16 -10.48 -18.23
N GLY A 264 0.27 -9.50 -18.11
CA GLY A 264 -0.95 -9.45 -18.89
C GLY A 264 -0.71 -9.22 -20.38
N ILE A 265 0.28 -8.40 -20.73
CA ILE A 265 0.69 -8.21 -22.14
C ILE A 265 1.24 -9.53 -22.67
N ASP A 266 2.22 -10.15 -22.02
CA ASP A 266 2.79 -11.43 -22.44
C ASP A 266 1.71 -12.51 -22.65
N ALA A 267 0.75 -12.60 -21.71
CA ALA A 267 -0.31 -13.60 -21.74
C ALA A 267 -1.35 -13.37 -22.84
N LEU A 268 -1.75 -12.11 -23.08
CA LEU A 268 -2.77 -11.76 -24.05
C LEU A 268 -2.23 -11.72 -25.48
N GLU A 269 -1.03 -11.19 -25.70
CA GLU A 269 -0.38 -11.15 -27.02
C GLU A 269 -0.05 -12.58 -27.49
N HIS A 270 0.43 -13.46 -26.60
CA HIS A 270 0.64 -14.87 -26.93
C HIS A 270 -0.62 -15.57 -27.44
N ARG A 271 -1.80 -15.06 -27.07
CA ARG A 271 -3.11 -15.55 -27.52
C ARG A 271 -3.67 -14.77 -28.70
N GLY A 272 -2.93 -13.83 -29.26
CA GLY A 272 -3.38 -13.00 -30.37
C GLY A 272 -4.51 -12.02 -30.01
N VAL A 273 -4.64 -11.68 -28.73
CA VAL A 273 -5.66 -10.72 -28.26
C VAL A 273 -5.19 -9.30 -28.58
N ALA A 274 -5.98 -8.59 -29.36
CA ALA A 274 -5.74 -7.17 -29.65
C ALA A 274 -5.91 -6.32 -28.36
N ASP A 275 -5.28 -5.13 -28.33
CA ASP A 275 -5.39 -4.16 -27.26
C ASP A 275 -4.95 -4.66 -25.86
N ALA A 276 -4.00 -5.61 -25.81
CA ALA A 276 -3.47 -6.16 -24.56
C ALA A 276 -3.07 -5.08 -23.54
N GLY A 277 -2.48 -3.97 -24.01
CA GLY A 277 -2.10 -2.83 -23.18
C GLY A 277 -3.29 -2.12 -22.50
N ALA A 278 -4.43 -1.97 -23.19
CA ALA A 278 -5.63 -1.35 -22.63
C ALA A 278 -6.34 -2.28 -21.65
N ILE A 279 -6.40 -3.57 -21.97
CA ILE A 279 -6.99 -4.61 -21.11
C ILE A 279 -6.22 -4.71 -19.80
N THR A 280 -4.89 -4.77 -19.86
CA THR A 280 -4.03 -4.85 -18.67
C THR A 280 -4.10 -3.60 -17.82
N GLY A 281 -4.17 -2.41 -18.43
CA GLY A 281 -4.44 -1.16 -17.70
C GLY A 281 -5.80 -1.17 -17.00
N THR A 282 -6.80 -1.81 -17.59
CA THR A 282 -8.12 -1.99 -16.97
C THR A 282 -8.03 -2.98 -15.80
N ALA A 283 -7.34 -4.11 -15.95
CA ALA A 283 -7.11 -5.06 -14.85
C ALA A 283 -6.40 -4.40 -13.66
N MET A 284 -5.40 -3.55 -13.91
CA MET A 284 -4.71 -2.80 -12.86
C MET A 284 -5.65 -1.82 -12.13
N ALA A 285 -6.53 -1.13 -12.86
CA ALA A 285 -7.52 -0.24 -12.26
C ALA A 285 -8.51 -1.02 -11.36
N TRP A 286 -8.99 -2.16 -11.81
CA TRP A 286 -9.84 -3.04 -11.01
C TRP A 286 -9.13 -3.60 -9.79
N TYR A 287 -7.87 -4.01 -9.93
CA TYR A 287 -7.02 -4.37 -8.79
C TYR A 287 -7.02 -3.26 -7.73
N ALA A 288 -6.80 -2.01 -8.14
CA ALA A 288 -6.70 -0.89 -7.22
C ALA A 288 -8.05 -0.53 -6.57
N ILE A 289 -9.17 -0.57 -7.32
CA ILE A 289 -10.52 -0.37 -6.78
C ILE A 289 -10.81 -1.43 -5.71
N PHE A 290 -10.59 -2.70 -6.04
CA PHE A 290 -10.86 -3.81 -5.13
C PHE A 290 -9.89 -3.84 -3.95
N ASN A 291 -8.66 -3.31 -4.09
CA ASN A 291 -7.77 -3.08 -2.96
C ASN A 291 -8.39 -2.10 -1.95
N GLY A 292 -8.99 -1.01 -2.41
CA GLY A 292 -9.71 -0.08 -1.55
C GLY A 292 -10.94 -0.73 -0.88
N LEU A 293 -11.76 -1.45 -1.65
CA LEU A 293 -12.95 -2.16 -1.15
C LEU A 293 -12.57 -3.27 -0.16
N GLY A 294 -11.49 -3.99 -0.43
CA GLY A 294 -11.00 -5.07 0.43
C GLY A 294 -10.63 -4.59 1.83
N ARG A 295 -10.10 -3.37 1.97
CA ARG A 295 -9.81 -2.77 3.29
C ARG A 295 -11.06 -2.62 4.14
N ILE A 296 -12.16 -2.21 3.52
CA ILE A 296 -13.45 -2.03 4.19
C ILE A 296 -14.09 -3.39 4.50
N ALA A 297 -14.16 -4.25 3.49
CA ALA A 297 -14.85 -5.54 3.60
C ALA A 297 -14.17 -6.49 4.59
N TRP A 298 -12.85 -6.74 4.44
CA TRP A 298 -12.10 -7.60 5.36
C TRP A 298 -12.05 -7.03 6.77
N GLY A 299 -11.99 -5.69 6.93
CA GLY A 299 -12.14 -5.02 8.21
C GLY A 299 -13.47 -5.39 8.88
N GLY A 300 -14.59 -5.22 8.18
CA GLY A 300 -15.93 -5.56 8.68
C GLY A 300 -16.14 -7.05 8.95
N ILE A 301 -15.61 -7.92 8.07
CA ILE A 301 -15.64 -9.37 8.27
C ILE A 301 -14.90 -9.74 9.56
N SER A 302 -13.75 -9.10 9.82
CA SER A 302 -12.93 -9.39 10.99
C SER A 302 -13.55 -8.95 12.32
N ASP A 303 -14.46 -7.97 12.28
CA ASP A 303 -15.20 -7.55 13.47
C ASP A 303 -16.22 -8.63 13.90
N ARG A 304 -16.65 -9.49 12.97
CA ARG A 304 -17.62 -10.58 13.22
C ARG A 304 -16.95 -11.93 13.45
N LEU A 305 -15.99 -12.31 12.60
CA LEU A 305 -15.32 -13.61 12.66
C LEU A 305 -14.10 -13.64 13.61
N GLY A 306 -13.64 -12.46 14.05
CA GLY A 306 -12.38 -12.33 14.78
C GLY A 306 -11.17 -12.18 13.84
N ARG A 307 -10.16 -11.44 14.29
CA ARG A 307 -8.99 -11.06 13.47
C ARG A 307 -8.20 -12.26 12.94
N ARG A 308 -7.93 -13.21 13.83
CA ARG A 308 -7.12 -14.39 13.49
C ARG A 308 -7.75 -15.23 12.37
N GLN A 309 -9.02 -15.60 12.50
CA GLN A 309 -9.74 -16.42 11.53
C GLN A 309 -9.83 -15.69 10.19
N THR A 310 -10.09 -14.40 10.22
CA THR A 310 -10.16 -13.57 9.02
C THR A 310 -8.83 -13.49 8.29
N ILE A 311 -7.69 -13.36 8.99
CA ILE A 311 -6.36 -13.36 8.37
C ILE A 311 -6.05 -14.73 7.75
N ILE A 312 -6.41 -15.83 8.43
CA ILE A 312 -6.25 -17.19 7.88
C ILE A 312 -7.02 -17.33 6.57
N LEU A 313 -8.31 -16.96 6.58
CA LEU A 313 -9.19 -17.07 5.40
C LEU A 313 -8.68 -16.19 4.26
N MET A 314 -8.35 -14.93 4.55
CA MET A 314 -7.81 -13.98 3.55
C MET A 314 -6.51 -14.49 2.93
N SER A 315 -5.57 -14.96 3.75
CA SER A 315 -4.27 -15.45 3.26
C SER A 315 -4.42 -16.75 2.46
N ALA A 316 -5.29 -17.66 2.90
CA ALA A 316 -5.59 -18.89 2.16
C ALA A 316 -6.24 -18.59 0.81
N LEU A 317 -7.24 -17.71 0.78
CA LEU A 317 -7.89 -17.27 -0.46
C LEU A 317 -6.89 -16.59 -1.41
N GLN A 318 -6.00 -15.74 -0.88
CA GLN A 318 -4.95 -15.12 -1.67
C GLN A 318 -4.01 -16.16 -2.28
N GLY A 319 -3.57 -17.15 -1.48
CA GLY A 319 -2.68 -18.21 -1.95
C GLY A 319 -3.30 -19.05 -3.06
N VAL A 320 -4.56 -19.49 -2.87
CA VAL A 320 -5.30 -20.23 -3.90
C VAL A 320 -5.47 -19.38 -5.16
N THR A 321 -5.87 -18.11 -5.02
CA THR A 321 -6.02 -17.21 -6.17
C THR A 321 -4.72 -17.06 -6.95
N MET A 322 -3.57 -16.90 -6.28
CA MET A 322 -2.28 -16.80 -6.93
C MET A 322 -1.91 -18.05 -7.72
N LEU A 323 -2.12 -19.25 -7.14
CA LEU A 323 -1.86 -20.53 -7.79
C LEU A 323 -2.80 -20.74 -8.99
N MET A 324 -4.07 -20.38 -8.86
CA MET A 324 -5.06 -20.51 -9.92
C MET A 324 -4.86 -19.51 -11.07
N THR A 325 -4.34 -18.30 -10.78
CA THR A 325 -4.22 -17.24 -11.77
C THR A 325 -3.40 -17.66 -12.97
N TYR A 326 -2.26 -18.30 -12.78
CA TYR A 326 -1.45 -18.79 -13.90
C TYR A 326 -2.19 -19.87 -14.69
N HIS A 327 -2.68 -20.93 -14.03
CA HIS A 327 -3.26 -22.08 -14.70
C HIS A 327 -4.60 -21.79 -15.38
N VAL A 328 -5.50 -21.11 -14.67
CA VAL A 328 -6.87 -20.87 -15.18
C VAL A 328 -6.87 -19.79 -16.27
N PHE A 329 -6.15 -18.68 -16.06
CA PHE A 329 -6.25 -17.52 -16.93
C PHE A 329 -5.34 -17.61 -18.15
N ILE A 330 -4.16 -18.20 -18.03
CA ILE A 330 -3.29 -18.44 -19.18
C ILE A 330 -3.77 -19.60 -20.01
N SER A 331 -4.20 -20.71 -19.38
CA SER A 331 -4.64 -21.91 -20.10
C SER A 331 -5.97 -21.69 -20.85
N PHE A 332 -6.89 -20.91 -20.28
CA PHE A 332 -8.21 -20.69 -20.88
C PHE A 332 -8.35 -19.38 -21.66
N GLY A 333 -7.36 -18.47 -21.63
CA GLY A 333 -7.33 -17.26 -22.45
C GLY A 333 -8.46 -16.26 -22.18
N MET A 334 -9.04 -16.28 -20.99
CA MET A 334 -10.20 -15.47 -20.64
C MET A 334 -9.81 -14.06 -20.21
N VAL A 335 -10.01 -13.06 -21.06
CA VAL A 335 -9.78 -11.63 -20.73
C VAL A 335 -10.51 -11.22 -19.45
N TYR A 336 -11.78 -11.58 -19.33
CA TYR A 336 -12.57 -11.29 -18.12
C TYR A 336 -12.04 -12.03 -16.90
N GLY A 337 -11.54 -13.25 -17.08
CA GLY A 337 -10.89 -14.03 -16.03
C GLY A 337 -9.63 -13.34 -15.50
N PHE A 338 -8.82 -12.75 -16.37
CA PHE A 338 -7.63 -11.98 -15.99
C PHE A 338 -8.01 -10.75 -15.15
N ILE A 339 -9.01 -9.98 -15.59
CA ILE A 339 -9.51 -8.81 -14.85
C ILE A 339 -10.08 -9.23 -13.48
N PHE A 340 -10.86 -10.32 -13.44
CA PHE A 340 -11.42 -10.85 -12.18
C PHE A 340 -10.33 -11.30 -11.21
N ALA A 341 -9.31 -12.02 -11.67
CA ALA A 341 -8.19 -12.42 -10.84
C ALA A 341 -7.44 -11.23 -10.25
N ALA A 342 -7.16 -10.22 -11.09
CA ALA A 342 -6.54 -8.99 -10.64
C ALA A 342 -7.37 -8.30 -9.55
N ALA A 343 -8.68 -8.21 -9.73
CA ALA A 343 -9.60 -7.64 -8.76
C ALA A 343 -9.58 -8.44 -7.43
N LEU A 344 -9.64 -9.77 -7.49
CA LEU A 344 -9.65 -10.63 -6.32
C LEU A 344 -8.32 -10.58 -5.55
N ILE A 345 -7.20 -10.56 -6.26
CA ILE A 345 -5.87 -10.38 -5.65
C ILE A 345 -5.79 -9.01 -4.96
N GLY A 346 -6.25 -7.96 -5.63
CA GLY A 346 -6.31 -6.62 -5.05
C GLY A 346 -7.18 -6.57 -3.79
N PHE A 347 -8.36 -7.19 -3.82
CA PHE A 347 -9.30 -7.27 -2.70
C PHE A 347 -8.67 -7.93 -1.47
N ASN A 348 -8.04 -9.07 -1.64
CA ASN A 348 -7.39 -9.78 -0.55
C ASN A 348 -6.19 -9.01 -0.01
N TYR A 349 -5.36 -8.48 -0.91
CA TYR A 349 -4.20 -7.68 -0.52
C TYR A 349 -4.59 -6.42 0.26
N GLY A 350 -5.69 -5.75 -0.14
CA GLY A 350 -6.24 -4.61 0.57
C GLY A 350 -6.58 -4.93 2.03
N GLY A 351 -7.12 -6.12 2.28
CA GLY A 351 -7.48 -6.57 3.61
C GLY A 351 -6.34 -6.55 4.63
N ALA A 352 -5.10 -6.80 4.19
CA ALA A 352 -3.95 -6.78 5.07
C ALA A 352 -3.79 -5.41 5.77
N PHE A 353 -4.06 -4.31 5.08
CA PHE A 353 -3.93 -2.96 5.64
C PHE A 353 -5.02 -2.58 6.66
N ALA A 354 -6.11 -3.32 6.72
CA ALA A 354 -7.12 -3.20 7.76
C ALA A 354 -6.85 -4.17 8.93
N LEU A 355 -6.44 -5.39 8.63
CA LEU A 355 -6.33 -6.47 9.60
C LEU A 355 -5.05 -6.37 10.46
N PHE A 356 -3.89 -6.06 9.85
CA PHE A 356 -2.63 -6.05 10.62
C PHE A 356 -2.50 -4.91 11.62
N PRO A 357 -2.98 -3.66 11.38
CA PRO A 357 -3.07 -2.66 12.44
C PRO A 357 -3.99 -3.09 13.57
N ALA A 358 -5.16 -3.67 13.23
CA ALA A 358 -6.15 -4.09 14.21
C ALA A 358 -5.63 -5.24 15.09
N ILE A 359 -5.03 -6.29 14.50
CA ILE A 359 -4.47 -7.39 15.29
C ILE A 359 -3.24 -6.96 16.09
N THR A 360 -2.46 -5.98 15.61
CA THR A 360 -1.35 -5.41 16.38
C THR A 360 -1.88 -4.72 17.64
N ALA A 361 -2.96 -3.96 17.51
CA ALA A 361 -3.63 -3.33 18.67
C ALA A 361 -4.20 -4.38 19.63
N ASP A 362 -4.87 -5.42 19.10
CA ASP A 362 -5.49 -6.48 19.90
C ASP A 362 -4.46 -7.36 20.65
N TYR A 363 -3.26 -7.55 20.08
CA TYR A 363 -2.24 -8.42 20.66
C TYR A 363 -1.27 -7.66 21.56
N PHE A 364 -0.96 -6.40 21.23
CA PHE A 364 0.10 -5.64 21.90
C PHE A 364 -0.37 -4.36 22.58
N GLY A 365 -1.69 -4.10 22.56
CA GLY A 365 -2.31 -2.95 23.25
C GLY A 365 -2.41 -1.70 22.37
N ASN A 366 -3.31 -0.82 22.81
CA ASN A 366 -3.67 0.39 22.06
C ASN A 366 -2.75 1.59 22.33
N LYS A 367 -2.13 1.66 23.52
CA LYS A 367 -1.36 2.82 23.98
C LYS A 367 -0.15 3.12 23.08
N SER A 368 0.53 2.07 22.62
CA SER A 368 1.73 2.18 21.79
C SER A 368 1.50 1.70 20.35
N VAL A 369 0.24 1.58 19.90
CA VAL A 369 -0.11 0.96 18.61
C VAL A 369 0.59 1.61 17.43
N GLY A 370 0.74 2.92 17.40
CA GLY A 370 1.43 3.62 16.31
C GLY A 370 2.90 3.20 16.17
N SER A 371 3.62 3.12 17.30
CA SER A 371 5.01 2.65 17.31
C SER A 371 5.12 1.15 17.00
N ASN A 372 4.21 0.35 17.55
CA ASN A 372 4.17 -1.11 17.35
C ASN A 372 3.85 -1.45 15.89
N TYR A 373 2.85 -0.79 15.31
CA TYR A 373 2.50 -0.99 13.92
C TYR A 373 3.56 -0.47 12.94
N GLY A 374 4.28 0.60 13.28
CA GLY A 374 5.43 1.06 12.51
C GLY A 374 6.48 -0.05 12.32
N TRP A 375 6.82 -0.80 13.38
CA TRP A 375 7.68 -1.97 13.29
C TRP A 375 7.03 -3.14 12.54
N MET A 376 5.75 -3.40 12.76
CA MET A 376 5.01 -4.41 12.01
C MET A 376 5.01 -4.10 10.51
N PHE A 377 4.91 -2.84 10.12
CA PHE A 377 4.90 -2.39 8.73
C PHE A 377 6.24 -2.60 8.00
N THR A 378 7.33 -2.85 8.70
CA THR A 378 8.60 -3.25 8.05
C THR A 378 8.47 -4.58 7.27
N ALA A 379 7.51 -5.44 7.63
CA ALA A 379 7.14 -6.62 6.85
C ALA A 379 6.72 -6.28 5.41
N TYR A 380 5.94 -5.20 5.26
CA TYR A 380 5.56 -4.65 3.96
C TYR A 380 6.78 -4.14 3.17
N GLY A 381 7.75 -3.50 3.84
CA GLY A 381 8.99 -3.06 3.21
C GLY A 381 9.82 -4.23 2.65
N VAL A 382 9.97 -5.31 3.43
CA VAL A 382 10.65 -6.55 2.98
C VAL A 382 9.88 -7.21 1.83
N ALA A 383 8.56 -7.27 1.91
CA ALA A 383 7.72 -7.78 0.83
C ALA A 383 7.83 -6.93 -0.45
N GLY A 384 8.01 -5.61 -0.30
CA GLY A 384 8.24 -4.66 -1.37
C GLY A 384 9.57 -4.87 -2.11
N LEU A 385 10.55 -5.45 -1.43
CA LEU A 385 11.78 -5.94 -2.08
C LEU A 385 11.52 -7.29 -2.74
N ALA A 386 11.03 -8.26 -1.98
CA ALA A 386 10.95 -9.65 -2.40
C ALA A 386 9.99 -9.83 -3.61
N GLY A 387 8.78 -9.25 -3.57
CA GLY A 387 7.77 -9.47 -4.59
C GLY A 387 8.16 -8.94 -5.98
N PRO A 388 8.41 -7.63 -6.13
CA PRO A 388 8.78 -7.04 -7.42
C PRO A 388 10.08 -7.58 -7.99
N LEU A 389 11.12 -7.76 -7.14
CA LEU A 389 12.41 -8.30 -7.58
C LEU A 389 12.30 -9.74 -8.05
N LEU A 390 11.47 -10.57 -7.39
CA LEU A 390 11.18 -11.92 -7.85
C LEU A 390 10.62 -11.89 -9.28
N ALA A 391 9.60 -11.06 -9.53
CA ALA A 391 9.00 -10.94 -10.85
C ALA A 391 9.98 -10.39 -11.90
N GLY A 392 10.73 -9.36 -11.55
CA GLY A 392 11.74 -8.75 -12.43
C GLY A 392 12.82 -9.76 -12.84
N TYR A 393 13.38 -10.49 -11.87
CA TYR A 393 14.40 -11.51 -12.12
C TYR A 393 13.94 -12.60 -13.10
N PHE A 394 12.74 -13.15 -12.90
CA PHE A 394 12.22 -14.18 -13.79
C PHE A 394 11.93 -13.65 -15.19
N LYS A 395 11.46 -12.41 -15.30
CA LYS A 395 11.24 -11.77 -16.62
C LYS A 395 12.56 -11.58 -17.39
N ASP A 396 13.61 -11.09 -16.72
CA ASP A 396 14.92 -10.88 -17.35
C ASP A 396 15.58 -12.22 -17.72
N ALA A 397 15.47 -13.24 -16.84
CA ALA A 397 16.01 -14.58 -17.11
C ALA A 397 15.41 -15.25 -18.36
N ALA A 398 14.24 -14.84 -18.79
CA ALA A 398 13.59 -15.26 -20.03
C ALA A 398 14.15 -14.58 -21.29
N GLN A 399 15.17 -13.74 -21.18
CA GLN A 399 15.81 -13.05 -22.31
C GLN A 399 14.84 -12.27 -23.20
N GLY A 400 13.82 -11.66 -22.61
CA GLY A 400 12.82 -10.89 -23.35
C GLY A 400 11.78 -11.69 -24.12
N ALA A 401 11.84 -13.04 -24.07
CA ALA A 401 10.82 -13.86 -24.72
C ALA A 401 9.43 -13.59 -24.11
N ALA A 402 8.46 -13.27 -24.95
CA ALA A 402 7.05 -13.10 -24.55
C ALA A 402 6.40 -14.47 -24.28
N GLN A 403 6.95 -15.21 -23.30
CA GLN A 403 6.45 -16.52 -22.92
C GLN A 403 5.70 -16.42 -21.59
N PRO A 404 4.39 -16.69 -21.55
CA PRO A 404 3.62 -16.67 -20.32
C PRO A 404 4.17 -17.61 -19.24
N SER A 405 4.85 -18.69 -19.63
CA SER A 405 5.45 -19.69 -18.71
C SER A 405 6.49 -19.11 -17.74
N VAL A 406 7.13 -18.00 -18.10
CA VAL A 406 8.05 -17.24 -17.23
C VAL A 406 7.41 -16.85 -15.89
N TRP A 407 6.13 -16.54 -15.92
CA TRP A 407 5.37 -16.06 -14.78
C TRP A 407 4.90 -17.17 -13.84
N MET A 408 4.97 -18.44 -14.25
CA MET A 408 4.48 -19.57 -13.45
C MET A 408 5.18 -19.63 -12.08
N THR A 409 6.51 -19.60 -12.08
CA THR A 409 7.31 -19.74 -10.85
C THR A 409 7.07 -18.60 -9.86
N PRO A 410 7.09 -17.30 -10.25
CA PRO A 410 6.73 -16.21 -9.35
C PRO A 410 5.34 -16.34 -8.73
N PHE A 411 4.33 -16.71 -9.52
CA PHE A 411 2.97 -16.90 -9.00
C PHE A 411 2.88 -18.08 -8.03
N ILE A 412 3.56 -19.20 -8.29
CA ILE A 412 3.62 -20.35 -7.39
C ILE A 412 4.31 -19.96 -6.07
N ILE A 413 5.47 -19.31 -6.13
CA ILE A 413 6.21 -18.88 -4.93
C ILE A 413 5.33 -17.97 -4.07
N ALA A 414 4.72 -16.97 -4.67
CA ALA A 414 3.85 -16.02 -3.95
C ALA A 414 2.59 -16.70 -3.38
N GLY A 415 2.00 -17.65 -4.13
CA GLY A 415 0.84 -18.41 -3.68
C GLY A 415 1.17 -19.32 -2.49
N VAL A 416 2.27 -20.05 -2.58
CA VAL A 416 2.77 -20.91 -1.47
C VAL A 416 3.12 -20.05 -0.25
N ALA A 417 3.75 -18.91 -0.41
CA ALA A 417 4.03 -17.98 0.69
C ALA A 417 2.76 -17.56 1.43
N CYS A 418 1.68 -17.22 0.71
CA CYS A 418 0.39 -16.90 1.32
C CYS A 418 -0.21 -18.07 2.09
N LEU A 419 -0.15 -19.28 1.55
CA LEU A 419 -0.63 -20.50 2.24
C LEU A 419 0.19 -20.79 3.50
N LEU A 420 1.51 -20.63 3.45
CA LEU A 420 2.38 -20.71 4.62
C LEU A 420 2.01 -19.64 5.66
N GLY A 421 1.70 -18.42 5.21
CA GLY A 421 1.17 -17.37 6.09
C GLY A 421 -0.12 -17.78 6.79
N ALA A 422 -1.08 -18.35 6.06
CA ALA A 422 -2.31 -18.89 6.64
C ALA A 422 -2.00 -19.98 7.69
N LEU A 423 -1.08 -20.89 7.38
CA LEU A 423 -0.64 -21.94 8.30
C LEU A 423 0.03 -21.37 9.56
N VAL A 424 0.98 -20.43 9.43
CA VAL A 424 1.62 -19.76 10.58
C VAL A 424 0.58 -19.07 11.46
N MET A 425 -0.42 -18.44 10.86
CA MET A 425 -1.47 -17.75 11.61
C MET A 425 -2.32 -18.71 12.45
N THR A 426 -2.46 -19.98 12.08
CA THR A 426 -3.16 -20.97 12.91
C THR A 426 -2.49 -21.23 14.25
N PHE A 427 -1.22 -20.92 14.40
CA PHE A 427 -0.47 -21.08 15.66
C PHE A 427 -0.29 -19.76 16.41
N ALA A 428 -0.70 -18.62 15.85
CA ALA A 428 -0.59 -17.32 16.49
C ALA A 428 -1.64 -17.16 17.58
N THR A 429 -1.20 -17.07 18.83
CA THR A 429 -2.04 -16.81 20.01
C THR A 429 -1.67 -15.47 20.62
N ARG A 430 -2.55 -14.85 21.39
CA ARG A 430 -2.24 -13.60 22.10
C ARG A 430 -1.03 -13.82 23.02
N PRO A 431 -0.09 -12.86 23.08
CA PRO A 431 1.03 -12.95 24.01
C PRO A 431 0.52 -12.86 25.45
N ARG A 432 1.07 -13.70 26.34
CA ARG A 432 0.86 -13.55 27.78
C ARG A 432 1.63 -12.32 28.26
N GLY A 433 1.11 -11.63 29.29
CA GLY A 433 1.80 -10.49 29.87
C GLY A 433 3.25 -10.81 30.21
N ILE A 434 4.15 -9.88 29.94
CA ILE A 434 5.51 -9.97 30.47
C ILE A 434 5.36 -9.64 31.94
N ASP A 435 5.49 -10.63 32.83
CA ASP A 435 5.68 -10.37 34.26
C ASP A 435 6.90 -9.44 34.35
N ARG A 436 6.65 -8.18 34.65
CA ARG A 436 7.71 -7.25 35.05
C ARG A 436 8.15 -7.67 36.43
N ALA A 437 8.98 -8.71 36.51
CA ALA A 437 9.76 -8.93 37.69
C ALA A 437 10.55 -7.65 37.94
N ALA A 438 10.41 -7.16 39.16
CA ALA A 438 10.83 -5.91 39.74
C ALA A 438 12.21 -5.37 39.30
#